data_7728947e04491a50c9368aef5e90b0e1
#
_entry.id   7728947e04491a50c9368aef5e90b0e1
#
_cell.length_a   1.000
_cell.length_b   1.000
_cell.length_c   1.000
_cell.angle_alpha   90.00
_cell.angle_beta   90.00
_cell.angle_gamma   90.00
#
_symmetry.space_group_name_H-M   'P 1'
#
loop_
_entity.id
_entity.type
_entity.pdbx_description
1 polymer ?
#
loop_
_entity_poly.entity_id
_entity_poly.type
_entity_poly.pdbx_seq_one_letter_code
_entity_poly.pdbx_strand_id
1 'polypeptide(L)'
;MKFLGKWKIDQDKWLPILNKWISMTPQERANAGDGVKIIGRWHDTAARTGVIVVEANDIGAVARYIGQWNPYMEVELSPVVDDEEAAAIGRQIVADNKT
;
A
#
# COMPACT_ATOMS: atom_id res chain seq x y z
N MET A 1 5.36 -6.59 -9.60
CA MET A 1 4.65 -5.30 -9.65
C MET A 1 4.60 -4.67 -8.27
N LYS A 2 4.71 -3.37 -8.22
CA LYS A 2 4.62 -2.62 -6.97
C LYS A 2 3.30 -1.87 -6.90
N PHE A 3 2.74 -1.80 -5.70
CA PHE A 3 1.49 -1.09 -5.43
C PHE A 3 1.69 -0.17 -4.24
N LEU A 4 1.15 1.03 -4.35
CA LEU A 4 1.12 2.01 -3.25
C LEU A 4 -0.28 2.03 -2.68
N GLY A 5 -0.39 1.76 -1.38
CA GLY A 5 -1.62 1.91 -0.62
C GLY A 5 -1.53 3.17 0.25
N LYS A 6 -2.58 3.97 0.22
CA LYS A 6 -2.74 5.12 1.12
C LYS A 6 -3.98 4.86 1.95
N TRP A 7 -3.85 4.95 3.27
CA TRP A 7 -5.01 4.72 4.14
C TRP A 7 -5.36 5.96 4.94
N LYS A 8 -6.63 6.00 5.33
CA LYS A 8 -7.17 7.00 6.23
C LYS A 8 -8.10 6.31 7.23
N ILE A 9 -7.97 6.67 8.50
CA ILE A 9 -8.74 6.08 9.59
C ILE A 9 -9.67 7.15 10.15
N ASP A 10 -10.97 6.83 10.26
CA ASP A 10 -11.94 7.73 10.88
C ASP A 10 -11.63 7.90 12.36
N GLN A 11 -11.93 9.08 12.87
CA GLN A 11 -11.61 9.44 14.25
C GLN A 11 -12.23 8.48 15.27
N ASP A 12 -13.45 8.02 15.03
CA ASP A 12 -14.16 7.10 15.93
C ASP A 12 -13.55 5.69 15.95
N LYS A 13 -12.78 5.32 14.94
CA LYS A 13 -12.10 4.02 14.83
C LYS A 13 -10.64 4.07 15.26
N TRP A 14 -10.13 5.25 15.58
CA TRP A 14 -8.70 5.46 15.78
C TRP A 14 -8.14 4.63 16.94
N LEU A 15 -8.73 4.76 18.13
CA LEU A 15 -8.23 4.04 19.30
C LEU A 15 -8.34 2.52 19.18
N PRO A 16 -9.47 1.95 18.70
CA PRO A 16 -9.54 0.50 18.46
C PRO A 16 -8.47 -0.01 17.50
N ILE A 17 -8.19 0.73 16.44
CA ILE A 17 -7.16 0.35 15.46
C ILE A 17 -5.77 0.45 16.06
N LEU A 18 -5.48 1.51 16.81
CA LEU A 18 -4.20 1.62 17.51
C LEU A 18 -3.98 0.46 18.48
N ASN A 19 -5.00 0.11 19.26
CA ASN A 19 -4.91 -1.03 20.17
C ASN A 19 -4.62 -2.33 19.44
N LYS A 20 -5.28 -2.56 18.31
CA LYS A 20 -5.01 -3.74 17.47
C LYS A 20 -3.56 -3.72 16.98
N TRP A 21 -3.11 -2.59 16.44
CA TRP A 21 -1.78 -2.46 15.86
C TRP A 21 -0.67 -2.68 16.88
N ILE A 22 -0.75 -2.06 18.04
CA ILE A 22 0.27 -2.20 19.08
C ILE A 22 0.29 -3.60 19.70
N SER A 23 -0.81 -4.33 19.63
CA SER A 23 -0.88 -5.71 20.13
C SER A 23 -0.26 -6.73 19.16
N MET A 24 -0.04 -6.34 17.90
CA MET A 24 0.56 -7.22 16.90
C MET A 24 2.08 -7.32 17.11
N THR A 25 2.63 -8.51 16.92
CA THR A 25 4.08 -8.71 16.91
C THR A 25 4.68 -8.13 15.64
N PRO A 26 6.01 -7.86 15.61
CA PRO A 26 6.67 -7.45 14.36
C PRO A 26 6.45 -8.44 13.21
N GLN A 27 6.41 -9.75 13.50
CA GLN A 27 6.17 -10.79 12.51
C GLN A 27 4.76 -10.70 11.96
N GLU A 28 3.77 -10.48 12.80
CA GLU A 28 2.39 -10.30 12.38
C GLU A 28 2.21 -9.05 11.52
N ARG A 29 2.87 -7.94 11.90
CA ARG A 29 2.83 -6.68 11.14
C ARG A 29 3.48 -6.82 9.76
N ALA A 30 4.49 -7.68 9.63
CA ALA A 30 5.18 -7.91 8.38
C ALA A 30 4.45 -8.89 7.46
N ASN A 31 3.45 -9.60 7.96
CA ASN A 31 2.75 -10.62 7.20
C ASN A 31 1.57 -10.01 6.43
N ALA A 32 1.75 -9.88 5.13
CA ALA A 32 0.71 -9.40 4.22
C ALA A 32 0.01 -10.55 3.47
N GLY A 33 0.23 -11.80 3.91
CA GLY A 33 -0.31 -12.99 3.26
C GLY A 33 0.55 -13.49 2.12
N ASP A 34 0.15 -14.62 1.56
CA ASP A 34 0.90 -15.28 0.50
C ASP A 34 0.96 -14.40 -0.75
N GLY A 35 2.15 -14.33 -1.34
CA GLY A 35 2.36 -13.62 -2.60
C GLY A 35 2.51 -12.12 -2.47
N VAL A 36 2.52 -11.57 -1.26
CA VAL A 36 2.68 -10.12 -1.02
C VAL A 36 3.89 -9.86 -0.14
N LYS A 37 4.80 -9.02 -0.62
CA LYS A 37 5.97 -8.57 0.14
C LYS A 37 5.81 -7.10 0.47
N ILE A 38 5.91 -6.75 1.75
CA ILE A 38 5.90 -5.36 2.18
C ILE A 38 7.29 -4.76 1.95
N ILE A 39 7.37 -3.74 1.10
CA ILE A 39 8.61 -3.00 0.84
C ILE A 39 8.85 -1.95 1.92
N GLY A 40 7.79 -1.26 2.31
CA GLY A 40 7.86 -0.27 3.38
C GLY A 40 6.48 0.19 3.82
N ARG A 41 6.42 0.73 5.02
CA ARG A 41 5.20 1.28 5.61
C ARG A 41 5.58 2.47 6.46
N TRP A 42 4.85 3.56 6.29
CA TRP A 42 5.08 4.80 7.03
C TRP A 42 3.74 5.33 7.54
N HIS A 43 3.76 5.88 8.75
CA HIS A 43 2.56 6.34 9.44
C HIS A 43 2.63 7.84 9.70
N ASP A 44 1.54 8.54 9.38
CA ASP A 44 1.28 9.89 9.87
C ASP A 44 0.22 9.76 10.97
N THR A 45 0.69 9.57 12.19
CA THR A 45 -0.22 9.30 13.32
C THR A 45 -1.08 10.50 13.67
N ALA A 46 -0.57 11.70 13.48
CA ALA A 46 -1.34 12.92 13.77
C ALA A 46 -2.54 13.08 12.83
N ALA A 47 -2.37 12.72 11.56
CA ALA A 47 -3.44 12.79 10.56
C ALA A 47 -4.26 11.51 10.46
N ARG A 48 -3.89 10.46 11.18
CA ARG A 48 -4.52 9.13 11.11
C ARG A 48 -4.44 8.53 9.70
N THR A 49 -3.36 8.78 9.03
CA THR A 49 -3.11 8.32 7.66
C THR A 49 -1.78 7.57 7.60
N GLY A 50 -1.51 7.00 6.46
CA GLY A 50 -0.21 6.41 6.19
C GLY A 50 -0.13 5.86 4.78
N VAL A 51 1.05 5.33 4.45
CA VAL A 51 1.31 4.75 3.14
C VAL A 51 2.00 3.41 3.32
N ILE A 52 1.74 2.50 2.39
CA ILE A 52 2.41 1.21 2.32
C ILE A 52 2.79 0.95 0.86
N VAL A 53 3.98 0.41 0.65
CA VAL A 53 4.40 -0.07 -0.67
C VAL A 53 4.56 -1.57 -0.56
N VAL A 54 3.90 -2.30 -1.45
CA VAL A 54 4.00 -3.76 -1.51
C VAL A 54 4.41 -4.21 -2.89
N GLU A 55 5.02 -5.38 -2.95
CA GLU A 55 5.35 -6.05 -4.21
C GLU A 55 4.58 -7.36 -4.30
N ALA A 56 3.95 -7.60 -5.44
CA ALA A 56 3.20 -8.81 -5.72
C ALA A 56 3.07 -9.01 -7.22
N ASN A 57 2.89 -10.27 -7.65
CA ASN A 57 2.62 -10.59 -9.05
C ASN A 57 1.13 -10.60 -9.37
N ASP A 58 0.29 -10.58 -8.34
CA ASP A 58 -1.15 -10.73 -8.47
C ASP A 58 -1.87 -9.67 -7.64
N ILE A 59 -2.65 -8.82 -8.33
CA ILE A 59 -3.47 -7.81 -7.65
C ILE A 59 -4.48 -8.45 -6.69
N GLY A 60 -4.96 -9.66 -6.98
CA GLY A 60 -5.88 -10.37 -6.09
C GLY A 60 -5.28 -10.64 -4.71
N ALA A 61 -3.98 -10.97 -4.66
CA ALA A 61 -3.27 -11.17 -3.39
C ALA A 61 -3.20 -9.88 -2.58
N VAL A 62 -2.91 -8.76 -3.25
CA VAL A 62 -2.87 -7.43 -2.61
C VAL A 62 -4.26 -7.02 -2.12
N ALA A 63 -5.27 -7.20 -2.96
CA ALA A 63 -6.65 -6.87 -2.61
C ALA A 63 -7.14 -7.68 -1.42
N ARG A 64 -6.74 -8.94 -1.31
CA ARG A 64 -7.07 -9.79 -0.16
C ARG A 64 -6.45 -9.27 1.12
N TYR A 65 -5.20 -8.85 1.07
CA TYR A 65 -4.53 -8.24 2.22
C TYR A 65 -5.23 -6.93 2.62
N ILE A 66 -5.44 -6.03 1.67
CA ILE A 66 -6.09 -4.74 1.93
C ILE A 66 -7.52 -4.95 2.45
N GLY A 67 -8.23 -5.95 1.92
CA GLY A 67 -9.59 -6.28 2.33
C GLY A 67 -9.72 -6.63 3.80
N GLN A 68 -8.66 -7.14 4.43
CA GLN A 68 -8.65 -7.43 5.86
C GLN A 68 -8.68 -6.15 6.70
N TRP A 69 -8.18 -5.03 6.16
CA TRP A 69 -8.15 -3.74 6.85
C TRP A 69 -9.31 -2.82 6.47
N ASN A 70 -9.98 -3.07 5.34
CA ASN A 70 -11.09 -2.22 4.88
C ASN A 70 -12.22 -2.04 5.89
N PRO A 71 -12.56 -3.02 6.76
CA PRO A 71 -13.57 -2.77 7.80
C PRO A 71 -13.19 -1.67 8.78
N TYR A 72 -11.90 -1.32 8.86
CA TYR A 72 -11.36 -0.37 9.83
C TYR A 72 -10.93 0.95 9.22
N MET A 73 -10.63 0.99 7.92
CA MET A 73 -10.05 2.15 7.28
C MET A 73 -10.31 2.16 5.78
N GLU A 74 -10.28 3.35 5.20
CA GLU A 74 -10.28 3.51 3.75
C GLU A 74 -8.85 3.32 3.22
N VAL A 75 -8.70 2.59 2.13
CA VAL A 75 -7.41 2.40 1.46
C VAL A 75 -7.57 2.67 -0.03
N GLU A 76 -6.74 3.58 -0.54
CA GLU A 76 -6.58 3.78 -1.99
C GLU A 76 -5.36 3.01 -2.45
N LEU A 77 -5.53 2.16 -3.46
CA LEU A 77 -4.47 1.30 -3.98
C LEU A 77 -4.17 1.68 -5.43
N SER A 78 -2.89 1.92 -5.74
CA SER A 78 -2.45 2.28 -7.08
C SER A 78 -1.24 1.45 -7.48
N PRO A 79 -1.17 0.93 -8.70
CA PRO A 79 0.08 0.39 -9.21
C PRO A 79 1.08 1.53 -9.43
N VAL A 80 2.34 1.27 -9.08
CA VAL A 80 3.41 2.24 -9.21
C VAL A 80 4.62 1.59 -9.86
N VAL A 81 5.48 2.40 -10.43
CA VAL A 81 6.70 1.93 -11.10
C VAL A 81 7.91 2.61 -10.47
N ASP A 82 9.07 1.97 -10.57
CA ASP A 82 10.33 2.55 -10.13
C ASP A 82 10.90 3.51 -11.19
N ASP A 83 12.05 4.10 -10.88
CA ASP A 83 12.70 5.08 -11.76
C ASP A 83 13.03 4.51 -13.13
N GLU A 84 13.53 3.28 -13.20
CA GLU A 84 13.90 2.65 -14.46
C GLU A 84 12.68 2.36 -15.33
N GLU A 85 11.64 1.83 -14.72
CA GLU A 85 10.38 1.58 -15.40
C GLU A 85 9.74 2.89 -15.86
N ALA A 86 9.76 3.93 -15.02
CA ALA A 86 9.23 5.25 -15.38
C ALA A 86 10.02 5.86 -16.55
N ALA A 87 11.33 5.71 -16.57
CA ALA A 87 12.16 6.18 -17.67
C ALA A 87 11.84 5.47 -18.98
N ALA A 88 11.63 4.15 -18.92
CA ALA A 88 11.25 3.37 -20.11
C ALA A 88 9.89 3.83 -20.66
N ILE A 89 8.91 4.01 -19.76
CA ILE A 89 7.58 4.53 -20.12
C ILE A 89 7.72 5.93 -20.72
N GLY A 90 8.53 6.77 -20.10
CA GLY A 90 8.77 8.13 -20.57
C GLY A 90 9.35 8.19 -21.99
N ARG A 91 10.32 7.32 -22.29
CA ARG A 91 10.87 7.22 -23.63
C ARG A 91 9.80 6.83 -24.66
N GLN A 92 8.92 5.93 -24.29
CA GLN A 92 7.81 5.52 -25.16
C GLN A 92 6.82 6.67 -25.38
N ILE A 93 6.47 7.40 -24.34
CA ILE A 93 5.58 8.57 -24.43
C ILE A 93 6.16 9.62 -25.36
N VAL A 94 7.46 9.91 -25.23
CA VAL A 94 8.14 10.89 -26.09
C VAL A 94 8.14 10.41 -27.55
N ALA A 95 8.42 9.14 -27.79
CA ALA A 95 8.39 8.57 -29.13
C ALA A 95 7.00 8.64 -29.75
N ASP A 96 5.95 8.34 -28.99
CA ASP A 96 4.56 8.34 -29.45
C ASP A 96 4.06 9.77 -29.78
N ASN A 97 4.69 10.80 -29.21
CA ASN A 97 4.31 12.20 -29.42
C ASN A 97 5.21 12.93 -30.43
N LYS A 98 6.10 12.23 -31.11
CA LYS A 98 6.87 12.77 -32.22
C LYS A 98 6.00 12.79 -33.48
N THR A 99 5.78 13.95 -34.02
CA THR A 99 5.09 14.14 -35.28
C THR A 99 5.95 14.86 -36.28
#